data_6c5e7c45cc3db5de75d32b8d773b7434
#
_entry.id   6c5e7c45cc3db5de75d32b8d773b7434
#
_cell.length_a   1.000
_cell.length_b   1.000
_cell.length_c   1.000
_cell.angle_alpha   90.00
_cell.angle_beta   90.00
_cell.angle_gamma   90.00
#
_symmetry.space_group_name_H-M   'P 1'
#
loop_
_entity.id
_entity.type
_entity.pdbx_description
1 polymer ?
#
loop_
_entity_poly.entity_id
_entity_poly.type
_entity_poly.pdbx_seq_one_letter_code
_entity_poly.pdbx_strand_id
1 'polypeptide(L)'
;QQQQQQQQHDNMPKDNSIKSVLIIGSGPIVIGQACEFDYAGSQSARSLREEGIEVILINSNPATIMTDPTMADHVYLKPLTTKSIIEILKAHPQIDAVLPTMGGQTALNLCIEADEKGIWKDFGVKLIGVDINAINITEDREQFKNLLNKIGIPQAPAKTANSFLKGKEIEQEFGFPLVIRPSFTLGGSGAAIIYKKEDFDAALTYGLEASPIHEVLIDKALMGWKEYELELLRDSNDNVVIICTIENMDPMGIHTGDSITVAPAMTLSDTTFQKMRDMAILMMRSIGNFAGGCNVQFAVSPDEKEDIVAIEINPRVSRSSALASKATGYPIAKIASKLALGYNLDELQNQITKSTSALFEPTLDYVIVKIPRWNFDKFEGADRTLGLQMKSVGEVMGIGRSFQEA
;
A
#
# COMPACT_ATOMS: atom_id res chain seq x y z
N GLN A 1 20.09 21.24 -34.32
CA GLN A 1 19.11 21.46 -33.23
C GLN A 1 17.89 20.55 -33.37
N GLN A 2 17.27 20.43 -34.56
CA GLN A 2 16.14 19.51 -34.79
C GLN A 2 16.55 18.04 -34.69
N GLN A 3 17.73 17.67 -35.16
CA GLN A 3 18.24 16.29 -35.01
C GLN A 3 18.60 15.93 -33.57
N GLN A 4 19.07 16.88 -32.76
CA GLN A 4 19.32 16.65 -31.33
C GLN A 4 18.03 16.55 -30.51
N GLN A 5 16.98 17.30 -30.90
CA GLN A 5 15.66 17.16 -30.28
C GLN A 5 14.99 15.84 -30.67
N GLN A 6 15.19 15.37 -31.90
CA GLN A 6 14.69 14.08 -32.39
C GLN A 6 15.39 12.91 -31.65
N GLN A 7 16.72 12.99 -31.45
CA GLN A 7 17.49 12.01 -30.71
C GLN A 7 17.16 11.98 -29.21
N GLN A 8 16.76 13.12 -28.61
CA GLN A 8 16.28 13.15 -27.23
C GLN A 8 14.88 12.53 -27.08
N HIS A 9 14.03 12.62 -28.10
CA HIS A 9 12.72 11.95 -28.13
C HIS A 9 12.84 10.45 -28.36
N ASP A 10 13.82 10.00 -29.14
CA ASP A 10 14.03 8.58 -29.45
C ASP A 10 14.66 7.78 -28.29
N ASN A 11 15.16 8.46 -27.24
CA ASN A 11 15.79 7.83 -26.08
C ASN A 11 14.88 7.71 -24.84
N MET A 12 13.62 8.12 -24.92
CA MET A 12 12.69 7.96 -23.81
C MET A 12 11.95 6.62 -23.92
N PRO A 13 12.06 5.69 -22.93
CA PRO A 13 11.49 4.36 -23.01
C PRO A 13 9.98 4.29 -22.75
N LYS A 14 9.27 5.41 -22.82
CA LYS A 14 7.82 5.46 -22.70
C LYS A 14 7.17 4.52 -23.73
N ASP A 15 6.23 3.71 -23.27
CA ASP A 15 5.41 2.88 -24.16
C ASP A 15 4.40 3.73 -24.94
N ASN A 16 4.73 4.02 -26.19
CA ASN A 16 3.89 4.85 -27.08
C ASN A 16 2.60 4.14 -27.55
N SER A 17 2.44 2.85 -27.27
CA SER A 17 1.20 2.12 -27.56
C SER A 17 0.08 2.46 -26.58
N ILE A 18 0.41 3.00 -25.43
CA ILE A 18 -0.57 3.38 -24.40
C ILE A 18 -1.08 4.80 -24.69
N LYS A 19 -2.36 4.92 -25.03
CA LYS A 19 -3.02 6.19 -25.36
C LYS A 19 -4.23 6.49 -24.52
N SER A 20 -4.87 5.48 -23.95
CA SER A 20 -6.07 5.61 -23.12
C SER A 20 -5.99 4.65 -21.92
N VAL A 21 -6.09 5.20 -20.72
CA VAL A 21 -5.88 4.46 -19.47
C VAL A 21 -7.12 4.55 -18.59
N LEU A 22 -7.54 3.39 -18.09
CA LEU A 22 -8.56 3.29 -17.04
C LEU A 22 -7.86 3.32 -15.67
N ILE A 23 -8.24 4.29 -14.84
CA ILE A 23 -7.84 4.36 -13.42
C ILE A 23 -8.99 3.86 -12.56
N ILE A 24 -8.70 2.93 -11.64
CA ILE A 24 -9.67 2.41 -10.69
C ILE A 24 -9.46 3.10 -9.34
N GLY A 25 -10.51 3.72 -8.82
CA GLY A 25 -10.49 4.37 -7.51
C GLY A 25 -10.61 3.39 -6.35
N SER A 26 -10.58 3.93 -5.14
CA SER A 26 -10.57 3.15 -3.89
C SER A 26 -11.95 2.75 -3.37
N GLY A 27 -13.01 3.22 -4.00
CA GLY A 27 -14.39 2.94 -3.56
C GLY A 27 -14.88 3.91 -2.49
N PRO A 28 -15.91 3.51 -1.72
CA PRO A 28 -16.46 4.34 -0.67
C PRO A 28 -15.42 4.63 0.41
N ILE A 29 -15.60 5.77 1.09
CA ILE A 29 -14.76 6.15 2.22
C ILE A 29 -14.93 5.12 3.33
N VAL A 30 -13.92 4.29 3.49
CA VAL A 30 -13.75 3.42 4.66
C VAL A 30 -12.87 4.20 5.65
N ILE A 31 -13.17 4.08 6.94
CA ILE A 31 -12.38 4.71 7.99
C ILE A 31 -10.88 4.48 7.74
N GLY A 32 -10.12 5.58 7.55
CA GLY A 32 -8.67 5.57 7.36
C GLY A 32 -8.13 5.38 5.94
N GLN A 33 -8.95 5.38 4.89
CA GLN A 33 -8.46 5.14 3.53
C GLN A 33 -8.72 6.25 2.51
N ALA A 34 -9.62 7.18 2.78
CA ALA A 34 -10.22 7.97 1.71
C ALA A 34 -9.36 9.07 1.11
N CYS A 35 -8.76 9.91 1.94
CA CYS A 35 -8.11 11.14 1.46
C CYS A 35 -6.82 10.86 0.70
N GLU A 36 -6.03 9.89 1.12
CA GLU A 36 -4.75 9.56 0.52
C GLU A 36 -4.91 8.97 -0.88
N PHE A 37 -5.89 8.09 -1.08
CA PHE A 37 -6.13 7.49 -2.38
C PHE A 37 -6.81 8.46 -3.35
N ASP A 38 -7.63 9.38 -2.86
CA ASP A 38 -8.16 10.47 -3.67
C ASP A 38 -7.05 11.37 -4.19
N TYR A 39 -6.12 11.74 -3.32
CA TYR A 39 -4.95 12.52 -3.69
C TYR A 39 -4.09 11.78 -4.72
N ALA A 40 -3.78 10.51 -4.49
CA ALA A 40 -3.00 9.68 -5.40
C ALA A 40 -3.67 9.56 -6.77
N GLY A 41 -4.95 9.27 -6.80
CA GLY A 41 -5.72 9.15 -8.03
C GLY A 41 -5.78 10.45 -8.83
N SER A 42 -5.95 11.58 -8.13
CA SER A 42 -5.98 12.93 -8.75
C SER A 42 -4.62 13.27 -9.37
N GLN A 43 -3.54 13.03 -8.66
CA GLN A 43 -2.18 13.27 -9.15
C GLN A 43 -1.85 12.36 -10.32
N SER A 44 -2.27 11.10 -10.26
CA SER A 44 -2.10 10.13 -11.35
C SER A 44 -2.83 10.58 -12.62
N ALA A 45 -4.11 10.93 -12.52
CA ALA A 45 -4.91 11.40 -13.65
C ALA A 45 -4.26 12.63 -14.30
N ARG A 46 -3.82 13.59 -13.51
CA ARG A 46 -3.13 14.78 -14.00
C ARG A 46 -1.83 14.44 -14.70
N SER A 47 -1.02 13.56 -14.11
CA SER A 47 0.27 13.14 -14.67
C SER A 47 0.09 12.46 -16.04
N LEU A 48 -0.88 11.56 -16.17
CA LEU A 48 -1.18 10.87 -17.41
C LEU A 48 -1.70 11.84 -18.48
N ARG A 49 -2.55 12.79 -18.13
CA ARG A 49 -3.06 13.81 -19.06
C ARG A 49 -1.96 14.75 -19.55
N GLU A 50 -1.01 15.11 -18.71
CA GLU A 50 0.20 15.87 -19.09
C GLU A 50 1.02 15.14 -20.16
N GLU A 51 0.98 13.82 -20.17
CA GLU A 51 1.62 12.97 -21.21
C GLU A 51 0.79 12.80 -22.47
N GLY A 52 -0.35 13.47 -22.60
CA GLY A 52 -1.25 13.36 -23.73
C GLY A 52 -2.12 12.10 -23.74
N ILE A 53 -2.24 11.42 -22.61
CA ILE A 53 -3.02 10.20 -22.45
C ILE A 53 -4.46 10.53 -22.07
N GLU A 54 -5.42 9.89 -22.73
CA GLU A 54 -6.82 9.94 -22.33
C GLU A 54 -7.00 9.16 -21.04
N VAL A 55 -7.66 9.77 -20.06
CA VAL A 55 -7.92 9.17 -18.75
C VAL A 55 -9.42 8.94 -18.57
N ILE A 56 -9.78 7.68 -18.34
CA ILE A 56 -11.10 7.26 -17.91
C ILE A 56 -10.98 6.81 -16.46
N LEU A 57 -11.84 7.31 -15.59
CA LEU A 57 -11.77 7.06 -14.16
C LEU A 57 -13.09 6.46 -13.68
N ILE A 58 -13.01 5.39 -12.89
CA ILE A 58 -14.15 4.79 -12.19
C ILE A 58 -13.95 4.89 -10.68
N ASN A 59 -14.96 5.39 -9.98
CA ASN A 59 -15.07 5.33 -8.53
C ASN A 59 -16.54 5.28 -8.12
N SER A 60 -16.82 4.71 -6.95
CA SER A 60 -18.18 4.59 -6.41
C SER A 60 -18.53 5.71 -5.44
N ASN A 61 -17.58 6.55 -5.02
CA ASN A 61 -17.80 7.60 -4.04
C ASN A 61 -18.05 8.96 -4.71
N PRO A 62 -19.26 9.55 -4.57
CA PRO A 62 -19.57 10.83 -5.17
C PRO A 62 -18.90 12.03 -4.47
N ALA A 63 -18.40 11.84 -3.26
CA ALA A 63 -17.81 12.91 -2.43
C ALA A 63 -16.31 13.09 -2.62
N THR A 64 -15.69 12.41 -3.60
CA THR A 64 -14.24 12.46 -3.82
C THR A 64 -13.85 13.45 -4.91
N ILE A 65 -12.64 13.99 -4.79
CA ILE A 65 -12.01 14.84 -5.82
C ILE A 65 -11.83 14.06 -7.14
N MET A 66 -11.60 12.73 -7.06
CA MET A 66 -11.41 11.88 -8.23
C MET A 66 -12.63 11.84 -9.16
N THR A 67 -13.82 12.09 -8.65
CA THR A 67 -15.07 12.10 -9.43
C THR A 67 -15.44 13.48 -9.95
N ASP A 68 -14.59 14.50 -9.72
CA ASP A 68 -14.76 15.81 -10.35
C ASP A 68 -14.61 15.68 -11.88
N PRO A 69 -15.57 16.18 -12.69
CA PRO A 69 -15.51 16.07 -14.14
C PRO A 69 -14.29 16.72 -14.80
N THR A 70 -13.59 17.61 -14.11
CA THR A 70 -12.36 18.26 -14.62
C THR A 70 -11.12 17.39 -14.41
N MET A 71 -11.19 16.32 -13.63
CA MET A 71 -10.06 15.52 -13.22
C MET A 71 -9.60 14.54 -14.30
N ALA A 72 -10.53 14.00 -15.07
CA ALA A 72 -10.29 13.04 -16.14
C ALA A 72 -11.11 13.38 -17.36
N ASP A 73 -10.81 12.78 -18.51
CA ASP A 73 -11.58 12.97 -19.74
C ASP A 73 -12.98 12.37 -19.63
N HIS A 74 -13.09 11.25 -18.92
CA HIS A 74 -14.36 10.62 -18.57
C HIS A 74 -14.34 10.16 -17.13
N VAL A 75 -15.39 10.46 -16.38
CA VAL A 75 -15.55 10.05 -14.97
C VAL A 75 -16.82 9.23 -14.85
N TYR A 76 -16.70 8.01 -14.33
CA TYR A 76 -17.79 7.12 -14.06
C TYR A 76 -18.00 6.94 -12.56
N LEU A 77 -19.14 7.41 -12.09
CA LEU A 77 -19.63 7.17 -10.73
C LEU A 77 -20.45 5.88 -10.74
N LYS A 78 -19.79 4.75 -10.56
CA LYS A 78 -20.39 3.41 -10.63
C LYS A 78 -19.84 2.51 -9.53
N PRO A 79 -20.58 1.45 -9.14
CA PRO A 79 -20.05 0.44 -8.24
C PRO A 79 -18.76 -0.17 -8.80
N LEU A 80 -17.81 -0.46 -7.92
CA LEU A 80 -16.54 -1.11 -8.29
C LEU A 80 -16.75 -2.61 -8.48
N THR A 81 -17.32 -2.98 -9.60
CA THR A 81 -17.65 -4.36 -9.97
C THR A 81 -17.13 -4.67 -11.37
N THR A 82 -16.98 -5.96 -11.66
CA THR A 82 -16.58 -6.40 -13.00
C THR A 82 -17.64 -6.04 -14.05
N LYS A 83 -18.93 -6.02 -13.67
CA LYS A 83 -20.00 -5.55 -14.54
C LYS A 83 -19.79 -4.10 -14.99
N SER A 84 -19.47 -3.20 -14.06
CA SER A 84 -19.17 -1.80 -14.35
C SER A 84 -17.96 -1.66 -15.26
N ILE A 85 -16.91 -2.45 -15.02
CA ILE A 85 -15.71 -2.48 -15.87
C ILE A 85 -16.08 -2.87 -17.31
N ILE A 86 -16.87 -3.92 -17.50
CA ILE A 86 -17.31 -4.36 -18.83
C ILE A 86 -18.11 -3.27 -19.54
N GLU A 87 -19.02 -2.61 -18.84
CA GLU A 87 -19.83 -1.50 -19.39
C GLU A 87 -18.93 -0.36 -19.89
N ILE A 88 -17.92 0.01 -19.10
CA ILE A 88 -16.96 1.06 -19.45
C ILE A 88 -16.11 0.66 -20.66
N LEU A 89 -15.59 -0.56 -20.69
CA LEU A 89 -14.77 -1.06 -21.79
C LEU A 89 -15.57 -1.19 -23.09
N LYS A 90 -16.85 -1.50 -23.03
CA LYS A 90 -17.73 -1.48 -24.20
C LYS A 90 -17.99 -0.06 -24.71
N ALA A 91 -18.16 0.89 -23.81
CA ALA A 91 -18.36 2.31 -24.15
C ALA A 91 -17.08 2.98 -24.67
N HIS A 92 -15.92 2.50 -24.22
CA HIS A 92 -14.60 3.03 -24.54
C HIS A 92 -13.66 1.93 -25.05
N PRO A 93 -13.88 1.37 -26.25
CA PRO A 93 -13.08 0.27 -26.77
C PRO A 93 -11.63 0.67 -27.06
N GLN A 94 -11.30 1.96 -27.05
CA GLN A 94 -9.97 2.50 -27.23
C GLN A 94 -9.08 2.36 -25.97
N ILE A 95 -9.61 1.98 -24.83
CA ILE A 95 -8.82 1.80 -23.61
C ILE A 95 -7.74 0.73 -23.84
N ASP A 96 -6.49 1.14 -23.73
CA ASP A 96 -5.30 0.29 -23.97
C ASP A 96 -4.80 -0.37 -22.69
N ALA A 97 -4.97 0.30 -21.55
CA ALA A 97 -4.34 -0.09 -20.31
C ALA A 97 -5.22 0.24 -19.10
N VAL A 98 -4.97 -0.48 -18.02
CA VAL A 98 -5.56 -0.21 -16.69
C VAL A 98 -4.44 0.01 -15.67
N LEU A 99 -4.59 1.05 -14.85
CA LEU A 99 -3.72 1.39 -13.74
C LEU A 99 -4.46 1.17 -12.41
N PRO A 100 -4.25 0.03 -11.73
CA PRO A 100 -4.98 -0.31 -10.52
C PRO A 100 -4.27 0.12 -9.23
N THR A 101 -3.06 0.67 -9.31
CA THR A 101 -2.18 0.87 -8.15
C THR A 101 -2.47 2.14 -7.34
N MET A 102 -3.44 2.95 -7.75
CA MET A 102 -3.80 4.21 -7.11
C MET A 102 -5.04 4.12 -6.23
N GLY A 103 -5.76 3.01 -6.26
CA GLY A 103 -7.03 2.81 -5.55
C GLY A 103 -6.94 1.86 -4.36
N GLY A 104 -5.76 1.66 -3.79
CA GLY A 104 -5.55 0.76 -2.66
C GLY A 104 -5.87 -0.69 -2.98
N GLN A 105 -6.15 -1.47 -1.94
CA GLN A 105 -6.42 -2.89 -2.08
C GLN A 105 -7.71 -3.18 -2.85
N THR A 106 -8.72 -2.33 -2.71
CA THR A 106 -9.99 -2.45 -3.43
C THR A 106 -9.80 -2.48 -4.94
N ALA A 107 -8.97 -1.58 -5.47
CA ALA A 107 -8.67 -1.53 -6.91
C ALA A 107 -7.88 -2.76 -7.38
N LEU A 108 -6.90 -3.22 -6.59
CA LEU A 108 -6.13 -4.42 -6.91
C LEU A 108 -7.02 -5.66 -6.93
N ASN A 109 -7.90 -5.81 -5.96
CA ASN A 109 -8.83 -6.94 -5.87
C ASN A 109 -9.79 -6.98 -7.07
N LEU A 110 -10.32 -5.84 -7.47
CA LEU A 110 -11.18 -5.75 -8.66
C LEU A 110 -10.41 -6.10 -9.93
N CYS A 111 -9.15 -5.67 -10.01
CA CYS A 111 -8.27 -5.98 -11.14
C CYS A 111 -8.02 -7.49 -11.28
N ILE A 112 -7.77 -8.17 -10.17
CA ILE A 112 -7.59 -9.64 -10.12
C ILE A 112 -8.89 -10.34 -10.55
N GLU A 113 -10.03 -9.92 -10.00
CA GLU A 113 -11.33 -10.51 -10.35
C GLU A 113 -11.64 -10.39 -11.83
N ALA A 114 -11.36 -9.23 -12.42
CA ALA A 114 -11.51 -9.01 -13.84
C ALA A 114 -10.56 -9.87 -14.68
N ASP A 115 -9.33 -10.07 -14.22
CA ASP A 115 -8.35 -10.94 -14.88
C ASP A 115 -8.78 -12.41 -14.85
N GLU A 116 -9.27 -12.89 -13.71
CA GLU A 116 -9.79 -14.26 -13.57
C GLU A 116 -10.96 -14.54 -14.50
N LYS A 117 -11.79 -13.54 -14.76
CA LYS A 117 -12.91 -13.61 -15.73
C LYS A 117 -12.49 -13.40 -17.19
N GLY A 118 -11.20 -13.19 -17.46
CA GLY A 118 -10.67 -12.96 -18.80
C GLY A 118 -11.02 -11.61 -19.41
N ILE A 119 -11.50 -10.65 -18.61
CA ILE A 119 -11.99 -9.36 -19.10
C ILE A 119 -10.87 -8.54 -19.75
N TRP A 120 -9.71 -8.45 -19.12
CA TRP A 120 -8.59 -7.68 -19.67
C TRP A 120 -8.12 -8.24 -21.01
N LYS A 121 -8.03 -9.56 -21.09
CA LYS A 121 -7.65 -10.25 -22.33
C LYS A 121 -8.70 -10.05 -23.43
N ASP A 122 -9.97 -10.20 -23.11
CA ASP A 122 -11.07 -10.11 -24.06
C ASP A 122 -11.18 -8.71 -24.69
N PHE A 123 -10.87 -7.67 -23.94
CA PHE A 123 -10.89 -6.28 -24.42
C PHE A 123 -9.53 -5.75 -24.85
N GLY A 124 -8.48 -6.57 -24.79
CA GLY A 124 -7.14 -6.15 -25.17
C GLY A 124 -6.52 -5.08 -24.26
N VAL A 125 -6.86 -5.11 -22.96
CA VAL A 125 -6.39 -4.15 -21.97
C VAL A 125 -5.17 -4.69 -21.25
N LYS A 126 -4.09 -3.92 -21.22
CA LYS A 126 -2.82 -4.26 -20.56
C LYS A 126 -2.82 -3.69 -19.14
N LEU A 127 -2.40 -4.50 -18.15
CA LEU A 127 -2.08 -3.99 -16.81
C LEU A 127 -0.77 -3.21 -16.87
N ILE A 128 -0.78 -2.00 -16.30
CA ILE A 128 0.42 -1.19 -16.13
C ILE A 128 0.65 -0.88 -14.65
N GLY A 129 1.90 -0.68 -14.28
CA GLY A 129 2.32 -0.39 -12.91
C GLY A 129 2.57 -1.64 -12.07
N VAL A 130 1.87 -2.71 -12.31
CA VAL A 130 2.00 -3.97 -11.58
C VAL A 130 1.53 -5.13 -12.46
N ASP A 131 2.05 -6.34 -12.24
CA ASP A 131 1.52 -7.54 -12.86
C ASP A 131 0.65 -8.35 -11.90
N ILE A 132 -0.13 -9.29 -12.44
CA ILE A 132 -1.02 -10.14 -11.65
C ILE A 132 -0.22 -11.03 -10.69
N ASN A 133 0.94 -11.53 -11.08
CA ASN A 133 1.78 -12.35 -10.22
C ASN A 133 2.24 -11.59 -8.98
N ALA A 134 2.69 -10.36 -9.14
CA ALA A 134 3.10 -9.50 -8.02
C ALA A 134 1.94 -9.27 -7.03
N ILE A 135 0.74 -9.02 -7.54
CA ILE A 135 -0.44 -8.85 -6.69
C ILE A 135 -0.75 -10.16 -5.94
N ASN A 136 -0.80 -11.27 -6.62
CA ASN A 136 -1.14 -12.56 -6.02
C ASN A 136 -0.14 -13.00 -4.95
N ILE A 137 1.16 -12.86 -5.21
CA ILE A 137 2.20 -13.23 -4.23
C ILE A 137 2.09 -12.37 -2.97
N THR A 138 1.79 -11.09 -3.10
CA THR A 138 1.70 -10.19 -1.94
C THR A 138 0.39 -10.34 -1.18
N GLU A 139 -0.68 -10.77 -1.83
CA GLU A 139 -2.00 -10.94 -1.22
C GLU A 139 -2.23 -12.32 -0.62
N ASP A 140 -1.69 -13.36 -1.23
CA ASP A 140 -1.78 -14.73 -0.72
C ASP A 140 -0.72 -14.92 0.37
N ARG A 141 -1.16 -15.04 1.62
CA ARG A 141 -0.27 -15.17 2.78
C ARG A 141 0.65 -16.36 2.70
N GLU A 142 0.18 -17.48 2.16
CA GLU A 142 0.99 -18.69 2.01
C GLU A 142 2.07 -18.49 0.95
N GLN A 143 1.73 -17.92 -0.20
CA GLN A 143 2.70 -17.60 -1.24
C GLN A 143 3.75 -16.59 -0.75
N PHE A 144 3.33 -15.57 -0.03
CA PHE A 144 4.23 -14.56 0.53
C PHE A 144 5.17 -15.17 1.58
N LYS A 145 4.64 -15.97 2.49
CA LYS A 145 5.43 -16.70 3.49
C LYS A 145 6.48 -17.58 2.83
N ASN A 146 6.09 -18.35 1.82
CA ASN A 146 6.99 -19.23 1.08
C ASN A 146 8.08 -18.44 0.34
N LEU A 147 7.72 -17.30 -0.23
CA LEU A 147 8.68 -16.41 -0.87
C LEU A 147 9.72 -15.90 0.13
N LEU A 148 9.30 -15.38 1.28
CA LEU A 148 10.20 -14.89 2.32
C LEU A 148 11.14 -15.99 2.82
N ASN A 149 10.63 -17.20 3.00
CA ASN A 149 11.46 -18.35 3.37
C ASN A 149 12.51 -18.65 2.30
N LYS A 150 12.11 -18.64 1.03
CA LYS A 150 13.01 -18.89 -0.11
C LYS A 150 14.16 -17.87 -0.20
N ILE A 151 13.87 -16.60 0.04
CA ILE A 151 14.86 -15.53 -0.05
C ILE A 151 15.56 -15.22 1.27
N GLY A 152 15.23 -15.95 2.34
CA GLY A 152 15.90 -15.83 3.64
C GLY A 152 15.54 -14.58 4.44
N ILE A 153 14.37 -13.98 4.20
CA ILE A 153 13.87 -12.83 4.96
C ILE A 153 13.14 -13.33 6.22
N PRO A 154 13.55 -12.90 7.43
CA PRO A 154 12.86 -13.28 8.66
C PRO A 154 11.43 -12.75 8.71
N GLN A 155 10.52 -13.56 9.24
CA GLN A 155 9.13 -13.21 9.46
C GLN A 155 8.64 -13.80 10.78
N ALA A 156 7.60 -13.19 11.37
CA ALA A 156 6.97 -13.75 12.55
C ALA A 156 6.31 -15.09 12.22
N PRO A 157 6.40 -16.11 13.10
CA PRO A 157 5.69 -17.36 12.90
C PRO A 157 4.19 -17.11 12.79
N ALA A 158 3.59 -17.64 11.73
CA ALA A 158 2.16 -17.49 11.44
C ALA A 158 1.63 -18.76 10.76
N LYS A 159 0.42 -19.16 11.12
CA LYS A 159 -0.30 -20.27 10.49
C LYS A 159 -1.79 -19.98 10.41
N THR A 160 -2.43 -20.48 9.37
CA THR A 160 -3.87 -20.41 9.24
C THR A 160 -4.56 -21.62 9.86
N ALA A 161 -5.77 -21.41 10.39
CA ALA A 161 -6.64 -22.46 10.88
C ALA A 161 -8.05 -22.27 10.35
N ASN A 162 -8.64 -23.35 9.82
CA ASN A 162 -10.02 -23.39 9.35
C ASN A 162 -10.91 -24.25 10.26
N SER A 163 -10.39 -24.67 11.41
CA SER A 163 -11.11 -25.42 12.42
C SER A 163 -10.58 -25.11 13.81
N PHE A 164 -11.42 -25.36 14.82
CA PHE A 164 -11.02 -25.22 16.21
C PHE A 164 -9.84 -26.14 16.56
N LEU A 165 -9.87 -27.38 16.10
CA LEU A 165 -8.81 -28.36 16.36
C LEU A 165 -7.46 -27.89 15.81
N LYS A 166 -7.44 -27.39 14.58
CA LYS A 166 -6.22 -26.86 13.97
C LYS A 166 -5.69 -25.64 14.73
N GLY A 167 -6.57 -24.76 15.17
CA GLY A 167 -6.20 -23.62 16.00
C GLY A 167 -5.57 -24.01 17.33
N LYS A 168 -6.07 -25.06 17.98
CA LYS A 168 -5.49 -25.61 19.20
C LYS A 168 -4.08 -26.19 19.00
N GLU A 169 -3.84 -26.83 17.87
CA GLU A 169 -2.51 -27.34 17.52
C GLU A 169 -1.51 -26.19 17.36
N ILE A 170 -1.91 -25.09 16.72
CA ILE A 170 -1.08 -23.91 16.53
C ILE A 170 -0.77 -23.24 17.87
N GLU A 171 -1.75 -23.12 18.75
CA GLU A 171 -1.57 -22.60 20.12
C GLU A 171 -0.46 -23.35 20.86
N GLN A 172 -0.48 -24.67 20.81
CA GLN A 172 0.53 -25.49 21.46
C GLN A 172 1.91 -25.32 20.88
N GLU A 173 2.01 -25.13 19.56
CA GLU A 173 3.29 -24.91 18.90
C GLU A 173 3.89 -23.53 19.19
N PHE A 174 3.09 -22.47 19.13
CA PHE A 174 3.58 -21.10 19.25
C PHE A 174 3.73 -20.58 20.66
N GLY A 175 2.87 -21.02 21.59
CA GLY A 175 2.78 -20.42 22.91
C GLY A 175 2.18 -19.02 22.88
N PHE A 176 2.18 -18.34 24.01
CA PHE A 176 1.61 -17.00 24.18
C PHE A 176 2.69 -15.92 24.28
N PRO A 177 2.38 -14.65 23.96
CA PRO A 177 1.11 -14.14 23.43
C PRO A 177 0.90 -14.47 21.95
N LEU A 178 -0.39 -14.52 21.55
CA LEU A 178 -0.81 -14.80 20.18
C LEU A 178 -1.73 -13.69 19.67
N VAL A 179 -1.74 -13.51 18.35
CA VAL A 179 -2.72 -12.68 17.65
C VAL A 179 -3.58 -13.59 16.78
N ILE A 180 -4.90 -13.48 16.92
CA ILE A 180 -5.87 -14.16 16.05
C ILE A 180 -6.52 -13.11 15.16
N ARG A 181 -6.48 -13.32 13.85
CA ARG A 181 -7.10 -12.44 12.85
C ARG A 181 -8.01 -13.24 11.94
N PRO A 182 -9.31 -12.92 11.89
CA PRO A 182 -10.18 -13.52 10.88
C PRO A 182 -9.71 -13.13 9.48
N SER A 183 -9.67 -14.10 8.56
CA SER A 183 -9.32 -13.83 7.18
C SER A 183 -10.43 -13.07 6.47
N PHE A 184 -10.05 -12.13 5.58
CA PHE A 184 -10.96 -11.35 4.73
C PHE A 184 -11.94 -10.43 5.47
N THR A 185 -11.58 -9.92 6.65
CA THR A 185 -12.29 -8.84 7.34
C THR A 185 -11.61 -7.50 7.11
N LEU A 186 -12.39 -6.42 7.18
CA LEU A 186 -11.88 -5.06 7.01
C LEU A 186 -11.49 -4.42 8.34
N GLY A 187 -10.42 -3.62 8.33
CA GLY A 187 -10.00 -2.82 9.48
C GLY A 187 -9.60 -3.60 10.73
N GLY A 188 -9.23 -4.88 10.57
CA GLY A 188 -8.88 -5.75 11.70
C GLY A 188 -10.09 -6.22 12.52
N SER A 189 -11.31 -6.13 11.98
CA SER A 189 -12.53 -6.57 12.64
C SER A 189 -12.46 -8.03 13.08
N GLY A 190 -12.76 -8.30 14.35
CA GLY A 190 -12.69 -9.63 14.97
C GLY A 190 -11.28 -10.07 15.37
N ALA A 191 -10.26 -9.24 15.17
CA ALA A 191 -8.90 -9.51 15.61
C ALA A 191 -8.75 -9.39 17.13
N ALA A 192 -7.94 -10.26 17.74
CA ALA A 192 -7.70 -10.26 19.18
C ALA A 192 -6.25 -10.63 19.51
N ILE A 193 -5.74 -10.01 20.59
CA ILE A 193 -4.46 -10.36 21.20
C ILE A 193 -4.75 -11.23 22.42
N ILE A 194 -4.14 -12.40 22.49
CA ILE A 194 -4.36 -13.39 23.54
C ILE A 194 -3.08 -13.56 24.36
N TYR A 195 -3.15 -13.21 25.63
CA TYR A 195 -2.02 -13.33 26.57
C TYR A 195 -2.05 -14.61 27.37
N LYS A 196 -3.26 -15.17 27.59
CA LYS A 196 -3.48 -16.30 28.51
C LYS A 196 -4.23 -17.40 27.79
N LYS A 197 -3.90 -18.64 28.14
CA LYS A 197 -4.56 -19.83 27.60
C LYS A 197 -6.07 -19.85 27.82
N GLU A 198 -6.54 -19.31 28.96
CA GLU A 198 -7.96 -19.28 29.31
C GLU A 198 -8.81 -18.46 28.32
N ASP A 199 -8.22 -17.48 27.67
CA ASP A 199 -8.91 -16.57 26.74
C ASP A 199 -8.87 -17.05 25.28
N PHE A 200 -8.09 -18.10 25.00
CA PHE A 200 -7.82 -18.52 23.63
C PHE A 200 -9.04 -19.15 22.92
N ASP A 201 -9.73 -20.08 23.59
CA ASP A 201 -10.81 -20.84 22.97
C ASP A 201 -11.98 -19.96 22.52
N ALA A 202 -12.38 -18.99 23.35
CA ALA A 202 -13.43 -18.03 23.02
C ALA A 202 -13.02 -17.12 21.84
N ALA A 203 -11.78 -16.64 21.85
CA ALA A 203 -11.26 -15.80 20.78
C ALA A 203 -11.13 -16.54 19.45
N LEU A 204 -10.70 -17.79 19.48
CA LEU A 204 -10.62 -18.64 18.29
C LEU A 204 -11.99 -18.90 17.70
N THR A 205 -12.98 -19.25 18.52
CA THR A 205 -14.36 -19.47 18.10
C THR A 205 -14.95 -18.22 17.45
N TYR A 206 -14.78 -17.08 18.13
CA TYR A 206 -15.25 -15.79 17.61
C TYR A 206 -14.59 -15.43 16.27
N GLY A 207 -13.26 -15.62 16.15
CA GLY A 207 -12.54 -15.34 14.92
C GLY A 207 -12.96 -16.20 13.75
N LEU A 208 -13.17 -17.49 13.97
CA LEU A 208 -13.67 -18.42 12.94
C LEU A 208 -15.06 -18.03 12.45
N GLU A 209 -15.95 -17.61 13.36
CA GLU A 209 -17.30 -17.17 13.00
C GLU A 209 -17.28 -15.81 12.27
N ALA A 210 -16.37 -14.91 12.63
CA ALA A 210 -16.26 -13.59 12.00
C ALA A 210 -15.72 -13.63 10.57
N SER A 211 -14.99 -14.68 10.20
CA SER A 211 -14.45 -14.82 8.85
C SER A 211 -15.51 -15.33 7.86
N PRO A 212 -15.68 -14.69 6.69
CA PRO A 212 -16.59 -15.16 5.64
C PRO A 212 -16.30 -16.58 5.16
N ILE A 213 -15.05 -17.01 5.22
CA ILE A 213 -14.60 -18.34 4.79
C ILE A 213 -14.27 -19.27 5.97
N HIS A 214 -14.64 -18.87 7.19
CA HIS A 214 -14.39 -19.63 8.42
C HIS A 214 -12.90 -19.97 8.61
N GLU A 215 -12.05 -18.96 8.45
CA GLU A 215 -10.60 -19.07 8.56
C GLU A 215 -10.02 -17.96 9.43
N VAL A 216 -9.06 -18.32 10.26
CA VAL A 216 -8.26 -17.37 11.02
C VAL A 216 -6.78 -17.51 10.70
N LEU A 217 -6.05 -16.40 10.80
CA LEU A 217 -4.60 -16.39 10.90
C LEU A 217 -4.21 -16.25 12.35
N ILE A 218 -3.31 -17.12 12.80
CA ILE A 218 -2.74 -17.08 14.15
C ILE A 218 -1.25 -16.75 14.02
N ASP A 219 -0.89 -15.58 14.57
CA ASP A 219 0.49 -15.09 14.60
C ASP A 219 1.06 -15.19 15.99
N LYS A 220 2.32 -15.53 16.13
CA LYS A 220 3.05 -15.27 17.35
C LYS A 220 3.20 -13.77 17.52
N ALA A 221 2.69 -13.20 18.63
CA ALA A 221 2.65 -11.75 18.79
C ALA A 221 4.04 -11.15 19.01
N LEU A 222 4.30 -10.05 18.30
CA LEU A 222 5.51 -9.24 18.44
C LEU A 222 5.22 -8.01 19.30
N MET A 223 4.68 -8.23 20.48
CA MET A 223 4.28 -7.16 21.39
C MET A 223 5.48 -6.31 21.82
N GLY A 224 5.30 -4.99 21.74
CA GLY A 224 6.34 -4.02 22.09
C GLY A 224 7.41 -3.82 21.03
N TRP A 225 7.38 -4.56 19.94
CA TRP A 225 8.28 -4.32 18.81
C TRP A 225 7.96 -2.99 18.16
N LYS A 226 8.97 -2.33 17.62
CA LYS A 226 8.84 -1.09 16.87
C LYS A 226 8.42 -1.39 15.43
N GLU A 227 7.58 -0.56 14.87
CA GLU A 227 7.08 -0.71 13.50
C GLU A 227 7.58 0.41 12.61
N TYR A 228 8.17 0.02 11.47
CA TYR A 228 8.69 0.94 10.47
C TYR A 228 8.16 0.59 9.08
N GLU A 229 8.06 1.60 8.24
CA GLU A 229 7.69 1.45 6.84
C GLU A 229 8.73 2.13 5.95
N LEU A 230 8.98 1.55 4.79
CA LEU A 230 9.74 2.17 3.72
C LEU A 230 8.83 2.44 2.53
N GLU A 231 8.85 3.66 2.03
CA GLU A 231 8.23 4.04 0.77
C GLU A 231 9.30 4.04 -0.32
N LEU A 232 9.08 3.25 -1.37
CA LEU A 232 10.03 3.06 -2.45
C LEU A 232 9.38 3.29 -3.81
N LEU A 233 10.21 3.59 -4.80
CA LEU A 233 9.83 3.56 -6.21
C LEU A 233 10.76 2.64 -6.99
N ARG A 234 10.20 1.96 -7.97
CA ARG A 234 10.93 1.09 -8.89
C ARG A 234 10.51 1.40 -10.32
N ASP A 235 11.47 1.46 -11.24
CA ASP A 235 11.19 1.53 -12.67
C ASP A 235 11.26 0.14 -13.33
N SER A 236 10.92 0.08 -14.62
CA SER A 236 10.93 -1.18 -15.38
C SER A 236 12.33 -1.73 -15.65
N ASN A 237 13.36 -0.92 -15.48
CA ASN A 237 14.78 -1.33 -15.57
C ASN A 237 15.37 -1.75 -14.23
N ASP A 238 14.53 -1.92 -13.22
CA ASP A 238 14.93 -2.33 -11.86
C ASP A 238 15.80 -1.30 -11.12
N ASN A 239 15.72 -0.03 -11.50
CA ASN A 239 16.24 1.05 -10.67
C ASN A 239 15.28 1.29 -9.51
N VAL A 240 15.81 1.46 -8.33
CA VAL A 240 15.07 1.60 -7.08
C VAL A 240 15.54 2.83 -6.34
N VAL A 241 14.60 3.59 -5.80
CA VAL A 241 14.87 4.70 -4.90
C VAL A 241 14.02 4.57 -3.63
N ILE A 242 14.63 4.81 -2.47
CA ILE A 242 13.90 4.92 -1.20
C ILE A 242 13.53 6.39 -1.02
N ILE A 243 12.24 6.64 -0.95
CA ILE A 243 11.70 8.00 -0.82
C ILE A 243 11.72 8.45 0.63
N CYS A 244 11.29 7.58 1.53
CA CYS A 244 11.10 7.93 2.93
C CYS A 244 11.08 6.72 3.84
N THR A 245 11.58 6.91 5.07
CA THR A 245 11.36 6.01 6.19
C THR A 245 10.26 6.58 7.08
N ILE A 246 9.39 5.72 7.57
CA ILE A 246 8.26 6.11 8.43
C ILE A 246 8.29 5.25 9.68
N GLU A 247 8.05 5.88 10.82
CA GLU A 247 7.95 5.22 12.12
C GLU A 247 6.55 5.36 12.68
N ASN A 248 5.96 4.24 13.11
CA ASN A 248 4.76 4.23 13.92
C ASN A 248 5.18 4.30 15.39
N MET A 249 4.87 5.41 16.06
CA MET A 249 5.34 5.68 17.43
C MET A 249 4.70 4.78 18.47
N ASP A 250 3.49 4.30 18.21
CA ASP A 250 2.82 3.34 19.06
C ASP A 250 3.37 1.93 18.80
N PRO A 251 3.50 1.09 19.85
CA PRO A 251 4.04 -0.26 19.68
C PRO A 251 3.11 -1.15 18.86
N MET A 252 3.64 -2.25 18.36
CA MET A 252 2.85 -3.27 17.67
C MET A 252 1.69 -3.76 18.55
N GLY A 253 0.55 -3.98 17.93
CA GLY A 253 -0.73 -4.31 18.57
C GLY A 253 -1.78 -3.21 18.41
N ILE A 254 -1.37 -2.00 18.00
CA ILE A 254 -2.27 -0.91 17.65
C ILE A 254 -2.35 -0.82 16.12
N HIS A 255 -3.56 -0.69 15.58
CA HIS A 255 -3.76 -0.55 14.14
C HIS A 255 -3.00 0.68 13.62
N THR A 256 -2.28 0.56 12.48
CA THR A 256 -1.45 1.64 11.93
C THR A 256 -2.24 2.92 11.64
N GLY A 257 -3.53 2.80 11.30
CA GLY A 257 -4.44 3.94 11.15
C GLY A 257 -4.69 4.72 12.44
N ASP A 258 -4.50 4.11 13.60
CA ASP A 258 -4.68 4.71 14.93
C ASP A 258 -3.36 5.14 15.57
N SER A 259 -2.23 4.88 14.92
CA SER A 259 -0.90 5.19 15.43
C SER A 259 -0.47 6.60 15.08
N ILE A 260 0.27 7.23 16.01
CA ILE A 260 1.03 8.45 15.71
C ILE A 260 2.18 8.05 14.79
N THR A 261 2.30 8.72 13.65
CA THR A 261 3.25 8.38 12.61
C THR A 261 4.20 9.55 12.36
N VAL A 262 5.49 9.26 12.25
CA VAL A 262 6.54 10.24 12.05
C VAL A 262 7.33 9.92 10.79
N ALA A 263 7.59 10.91 9.96
CA ALA A 263 8.47 10.83 8.80
C ALA A 263 9.49 11.99 8.82
N PRO A 264 10.79 11.72 8.69
CA PRO A 264 11.43 10.41 8.67
C PRO A 264 11.41 9.72 10.02
N ALA A 265 11.74 8.41 10.05
CA ALA A 265 11.84 7.64 11.29
C ALA A 265 12.86 8.27 12.25
N MET A 266 12.47 8.43 13.51
CA MET A 266 13.26 9.15 14.52
C MET A 266 14.21 8.25 15.30
N THR A 267 13.83 6.98 15.51
CA THR A 267 14.58 6.05 16.38
C THR A 267 15.29 4.94 15.62
N LEU A 268 15.30 5.00 14.30
CA LEU A 268 15.92 4.01 13.44
C LEU A 268 17.43 4.27 13.34
N SER A 269 18.24 3.30 13.74
CA SER A 269 19.71 3.39 13.58
C SER A 269 20.10 3.21 12.12
N ASP A 270 21.25 3.78 11.73
CA ASP A 270 21.77 3.64 10.36
C ASP A 270 22.03 2.17 10.00
N THR A 271 22.55 1.39 10.92
CA THR A 271 22.81 -0.05 10.70
C THR A 271 21.53 -0.81 10.44
N THR A 272 20.50 -0.60 11.24
CA THR A 272 19.20 -1.24 11.05
C THR A 272 18.53 -0.76 9.77
N PHE A 273 18.62 0.52 9.47
CA PHE A 273 18.09 1.08 8.21
C PHE A 273 18.75 0.41 6.99
N GLN A 274 20.06 0.25 6.96
CA GLN A 274 20.75 -0.40 5.83
C GLN A 274 20.30 -1.86 5.64
N LYS A 275 20.12 -2.59 6.74
CA LYS A 275 19.58 -3.96 6.69
C LYS A 275 18.15 -3.98 6.15
N MET A 276 17.30 -3.09 6.62
CA MET A 276 15.91 -2.97 6.14
C MET A 276 15.86 -2.61 4.66
N ARG A 277 16.72 -1.68 4.22
CA ARG A 277 16.87 -1.29 2.82
C ARG A 277 17.18 -2.50 1.95
N ASP A 278 18.21 -3.28 2.32
CA ASP A 278 18.62 -4.45 1.56
C ASP A 278 17.52 -5.51 1.51
N MET A 279 16.83 -5.74 2.63
CA MET A 279 15.69 -6.65 2.71
C MET A 279 14.52 -6.18 1.82
N ALA A 280 14.17 -4.90 1.88
CA ALA A 280 13.09 -4.33 1.08
C ALA A 280 13.36 -4.44 -0.43
N ILE A 281 14.58 -4.15 -0.85
CA ILE A 281 14.98 -4.26 -2.26
C ILE A 281 14.92 -5.72 -2.72
N LEU A 282 15.42 -6.66 -1.92
CA LEU A 282 15.36 -8.07 -2.23
C LEU A 282 13.92 -8.57 -2.32
N MET A 283 13.07 -8.21 -1.38
CA MET A 283 11.65 -8.55 -1.41
C MET A 283 10.97 -7.99 -2.67
N MET A 284 11.20 -6.73 -2.95
CA MET A 284 10.59 -6.04 -4.08
C MET A 284 10.98 -6.68 -5.42
N ARG A 285 12.25 -7.07 -5.59
CA ARG A 285 12.72 -7.77 -6.78
C ARG A 285 12.19 -9.20 -6.91
N SER A 286 11.75 -9.79 -5.81
CA SER A 286 11.33 -11.19 -5.75
C SER A 286 9.82 -11.40 -5.95
N ILE A 287 9.00 -10.37 -5.79
CA ILE A 287 7.53 -10.51 -5.90
C ILE A 287 7.01 -10.51 -7.33
N GLY A 288 7.80 -10.12 -8.31
CA GLY A 288 7.42 -10.07 -9.72
C GLY A 288 7.74 -8.74 -10.37
N ASN A 289 7.13 -8.48 -11.52
CA ASN A 289 7.35 -7.26 -12.27
C ASN A 289 6.36 -6.17 -11.84
N PHE A 290 6.89 -5.02 -11.49
CA PHE A 290 6.11 -3.80 -11.33
C PHE A 290 7.00 -2.58 -11.56
N ALA A 291 6.37 -1.49 -11.94
CA ALA A 291 7.02 -0.20 -12.09
C ALA A 291 6.11 0.86 -11.47
N GLY A 292 6.50 1.38 -10.33
CA GLY A 292 5.68 2.32 -9.55
C GLY A 292 6.05 2.33 -8.08
N GLY A 293 5.09 2.69 -7.24
CA GLY A 293 5.25 2.78 -5.80
C GLY A 293 5.19 1.43 -5.10
N CYS A 294 5.88 1.34 -3.99
CA CYS A 294 5.88 0.17 -3.12
C CYS A 294 6.04 0.61 -1.66
N ASN A 295 5.27 -0.02 -0.79
CA ASN A 295 5.38 0.14 0.65
C ASN A 295 5.81 -1.18 1.27
N VAL A 296 6.85 -1.18 2.09
CA VAL A 296 7.32 -2.35 2.82
C VAL A 296 7.28 -2.07 4.31
N GLN A 297 6.65 -2.97 5.07
CA GLN A 297 6.49 -2.84 6.51
C GLN A 297 7.36 -3.84 7.24
N PHE A 298 8.05 -3.35 8.29
CA PHE A 298 8.94 -4.13 9.14
C PHE A 298 8.61 -3.94 10.60
N ALA A 299 8.92 -4.95 11.39
CA ALA A 299 9.00 -4.84 12.85
C ALA A 299 10.44 -5.06 13.29
N VAL A 300 10.87 -4.28 14.30
CA VAL A 300 12.21 -4.35 14.88
C VAL A 300 12.09 -4.60 16.37
N SER A 301 12.84 -5.57 16.88
CA SER A 301 12.83 -5.87 18.31
C SER A 301 13.29 -4.66 19.13
N PRO A 302 12.68 -4.43 20.32
CA PRO A 302 13.02 -3.27 21.16
C PRO A 302 14.31 -3.42 21.93
N ASP A 303 14.93 -4.59 21.90
CA ASP A 303 16.20 -4.87 22.58
C ASP A 303 17.41 -4.43 21.76
N GLU A 304 18.61 -4.59 22.34
CA GLU A 304 19.86 -4.19 21.69
C GLU A 304 20.19 -4.99 20.41
N LYS A 305 19.56 -6.16 20.23
CA LYS A 305 19.76 -6.99 19.03
C LYS A 305 19.18 -6.37 17.79
N GLU A 306 18.11 -5.58 17.94
CA GLU A 306 17.39 -4.97 16.82
C GLU A 306 17.08 -5.97 15.71
N ASP A 307 16.54 -7.14 16.08
CA ASP A 307 16.11 -8.16 15.12
C ASP A 307 14.99 -7.61 14.24
N ILE A 308 15.10 -7.83 12.94
CA ILE A 308 14.16 -7.30 11.95
C ILE A 308 13.34 -8.44 11.37
N VAL A 309 12.03 -8.27 11.33
CA VAL A 309 11.13 -9.16 10.59
C VAL A 309 10.32 -8.37 9.58
N ALA A 310 10.08 -8.96 8.41
CA ALA A 310 9.19 -8.40 7.42
C ALA A 310 7.74 -8.70 7.80
N ILE A 311 6.88 -7.72 7.68
CA ILE A 311 5.46 -7.83 7.96
C ILE A 311 4.67 -7.94 6.67
N GLU A 312 4.88 -6.99 5.74
CA GLU A 312 4.02 -6.84 4.58
C GLU A 312 4.76 -6.08 3.48
N ILE A 313 4.41 -6.35 2.24
CA ILE A 313 4.81 -5.56 1.08
C ILE A 313 3.59 -5.30 0.21
N ASN A 314 3.44 -4.05 -0.23
CA ASN A 314 2.34 -3.62 -1.10
C ASN A 314 2.91 -2.99 -2.37
N PRO A 315 2.77 -3.64 -3.55
CA PRO A 315 3.27 -3.12 -4.82
C PRO A 315 2.29 -2.10 -5.41
N ARG A 316 1.99 -1.08 -4.66
CA ARG A 316 1.04 -0.01 -4.98
C ARG A 316 1.34 1.24 -4.16
N VAL A 317 0.76 2.35 -4.57
CA VAL A 317 0.73 3.55 -3.74
C VAL A 317 -0.09 3.24 -2.47
N SER A 318 0.47 3.53 -1.32
CA SER A 318 -0.11 3.24 0.00
C SER A 318 -0.72 4.50 0.63
N ARG A 319 -1.39 4.32 1.77
CA ARG A 319 -1.84 5.43 2.60
C ARG A 319 -0.68 6.30 3.07
N SER A 320 0.46 5.69 3.36
CA SER A 320 1.68 6.37 3.80
C SER A 320 2.34 7.20 2.70
N SER A 321 1.99 7.00 1.44
CA SER A 321 2.57 7.75 0.31
C SER A 321 2.26 9.23 0.37
N ALA A 322 1.07 9.64 0.84
CA ALA A 322 0.72 11.04 1.02
C ALA A 322 1.59 11.70 2.11
N LEU A 323 1.80 11.01 3.23
CA LEU A 323 2.69 11.47 4.30
C LEU A 323 4.14 11.58 3.79
N ALA A 324 4.64 10.57 3.10
CA ALA A 324 5.97 10.57 2.52
C ALA A 324 6.15 11.68 1.49
N SER A 325 5.14 11.95 0.65
CA SER A 325 5.17 13.04 -0.33
C SER A 325 5.24 14.41 0.34
N LYS A 326 4.49 14.62 1.41
CA LYS A 326 4.55 15.85 2.20
C LYS A 326 5.88 16.03 2.91
N ALA A 327 6.40 14.95 3.51
CA ALA A 327 7.67 14.99 4.24
C ALA A 327 8.86 15.30 3.33
N THR A 328 8.86 14.73 2.14
CA THR A 328 10.01 14.82 1.22
C THR A 328 9.85 15.87 0.13
N GLY A 329 8.62 16.32 -0.11
CA GLY A 329 8.28 17.09 -1.29
C GLY A 329 8.37 16.29 -2.60
N TYR A 330 8.61 14.99 -2.54
CA TYR A 330 8.72 14.11 -3.71
C TYR A 330 7.31 13.71 -4.19
N PRO A 331 6.94 13.97 -5.46
CA PRO A 331 5.59 13.71 -5.95
C PRO A 331 5.39 12.23 -6.31
N ILE A 332 5.24 11.36 -5.31
CA ILE A 332 5.23 9.89 -5.45
C ILE A 332 4.20 9.41 -6.48
N ALA A 333 2.94 9.83 -6.36
CA ALA A 333 1.88 9.36 -7.26
C ALA A 333 2.10 9.78 -8.71
N LYS A 334 2.60 11.00 -8.94
CA LYS A 334 2.92 11.49 -10.29
C LYS A 334 4.06 10.70 -10.91
N ILE A 335 5.13 10.47 -10.15
CA ILE A 335 6.28 9.70 -10.63
C ILE A 335 5.89 8.23 -10.85
N ALA A 336 5.16 7.63 -9.93
CA ALA A 336 4.67 6.25 -10.08
C ALA A 336 3.85 6.06 -11.35
N SER A 337 3.00 7.02 -11.70
CA SER A 337 2.21 6.99 -12.93
C SER A 337 3.09 7.02 -14.19
N LYS A 338 4.13 7.83 -14.19
CA LYS A 338 5.09 7.90 -15.30
C LYS A 338 5.92 6.62 -15.41
N LEU A 339 6.31 6.04 -14.27
CA LEU A 339 7.00 4.74 -14.26
C LEU A 339 6.12 3.63 -14.83
N ALA A 340 4.82 3.66 -14.58
CA ALA A 340 3.85 2.71 -15.15
C ALA A 340 3.76 2.81 -16.69
N LEU A 341 4.04 3.99 -17.24
CA LEU A 341 4.12 4.21 -18.70
C LEU A 341 5.45 3.77 -19.31
N GLY A 342 6.42 3.36 -18.52
CA GLY A 342 7.72 2.88 -18.99
C GLY A 342 8.89 3.86 -18.84
N TYR A 343 8.67 5.04 -18.27
CA TYR A 343 9.78 5.94 -17.97
C TYR A 343 10.73 5.34 -16.93
N ASN A 344 12.02 5.65 -17.04
CA ASN A 344 13.03 5.30 -16.05
C ASN A 344 13.22 6.42 -15.01
N LEU A 345 13.62 6.05 -13.80
CA LEU A 345 13.86 7.02 -12.73
C LEU A 345 14.95 8.05 -13.05
N ASP A 346 16.00 7.65 -13.77
CA ASP A 346 17.08 8.53 -14.19
C ASP A 346 16.66 9.57 -15.23
N GLU A 347 15.58 9.33 -15.95
CA GLU A 347 15.04 10.26 -16.96
C GLU A 347 14.09 11.28 -16.38
N LEU A 348 13.45 10.95 -15.25
CA LEU A 348 12.51 11.81 -14.57
C LEU A 348 13.23 12.78 -13.64
N GLN A 349 12.82 14.04 -13.68
CA GLN A 349 13.31 15.05 -12.76
C GLN A 349 12.34 15.25 -11.62
N ASN A 350 12.86 15.43 -10.41
CA ASN A 350 12.05 15.84 -9.28
C ASN A 350 11.44 17.23 -9.56
N GLN A 351 10.11 17.30 -9.55
CA GLN A 351 9.39 18.54 -9.89
C GLN A 351 9.68 19.70 -8.95
N ILE A 352 10.15 19.44 -7.73
CA ILE A 352 10.44 20.47 -6.74
C ILE A 352 11.82 21.07 -6.94
N THR A 353 12.82 20.23 -7.20
CA THR A 353 14.19 20.71 -7.41
C THR A 353 14.48 21.10 -8.85
N LYS A 354 13.72 20.58 -9.82
CA LYS A 354 13.84 20.75 -11.29
C LYS A 354 15.23 20.49 -11.88
N SER A 355 16.23 20.26 -11.06
CA SER A 355 17.61 20.04 -11.45
C SER A 355 18.17 18.68 -11.03
N THR A 356 17.47 17.96 -10.13
CA THR A 356 17.89 16.66 -9.60
C THR A 356 17.03 15.56 -10.20
N SER A 357 17.67 14.47 -10.66
CA SER A 357 16.96 13.29 -11.14
C SER A 357 16.10 12.67 -10.05
N ALA A 358 14.96 12.09 -10.42
CA ALA A 358 14.07 11.35 -9.51
C ALA A 358 14.74 10.10 -8.89
N LEU A 359 15.87 9.66 -9.42
CA LEU A 359 16.64 8.54 -8.89
C LEU A 359 17.34 8.86 -7.56
N PHE A 360 17.62 10.13 -7.26
CA PHE A 360 18.28 10.53 -6.03
C PHE A 360 17.32 10.49 -4.84
N GLU A 361 17.76 9.85 -3.75
CA GLU A 361 17.00 9.80 -2.51
C GLU A 361 16.87 11.20 -1.88
N PRO A 362 15.66 11.59 -1.44
CA PRO A 362 15.47 12.88 -0.81
C PRO A 362 16.22 13.01 0.52
N THR A 363 16.75 14.22 0.78
CA THR A 363 17.30 14.58 2.09
C THR A 363 16.29 15.46 2.82
N LEU A 364 16.00 15.12 4.07
CA LEU A 364 14.97 15.79 4.88
C LEU A 364 15.59 16.70 5.93
N ASP A 365 15.14 17.93 5.94
CA ASP A 365 15.55 18.96 6.92
C ASP A 365 14.48 19.20 8.00
N TYR A 366 13.33 18.51 7.90
CA TYR A 366 12.20 18.69 8.83
C TYR A 366 11.48 17.37 9.06
N VAL A 367 10.64 17.37 10.08
CA VAL A 367 9.87 16.20 10.51
C VAL A 367 8.39 16.47 10.28
N ILE A 368 7.68 15.49 9.77
CA ILE A 368 6.21 15.51 9.69
C ILE A 368 5.64 14.45 10.63
N VAL A 369 4.68 14.88 11.44
CA VAL A 369 3.95 14.03 12.40
C VAL A 369 2.51 13.95 11.97
N LYS A 370 1.99 12.72 11.84
CA LYS A 370 0.58 12.44 11.63
C LYS A 370 -0.03 11.99 12.96
N ILE A 371 -1.11 12.64 13.37
CA ILE A 371 -1.88 12.29 14.56
C ILE A 371 -3.28 11.89 14.11
N PRO A 372 -3.74 10.67 14.43
CA PRO A 372 -5.09 10.24 14.12
C PRO A 372 -6.16 11.04 14.87
N ARG A 373 -7.34 11.14 14.30
CA ARG A 373 -8.52 11.73 14.94
C ARG A 373 -9.55 10.65 15.20
N TRP A 374 -10.19 10.72 16.36
CA TRP A 374 -11.24 9.80 16.80
C TRP A 374 -12.54 10.56 17.09
N ASN A 375 -13.68 9.93 16.83
CA ASN A 375 -15.02 10.45 17.11
C ASN A 375 -15.70 9.66 18.23
N PHE A 376 -14.95 9.25 19.26
CA PHE A 376 -15.51 8.50 20.39
C PHE A 376 -16.65 9.24 21.11
N ASP A 377 -16.62 10.57 21.14
CA ASP A 377 -17.64 11.38 21.80
C ASP A 377 -18.96 11.41 21.03
N LYS A 378 -18.98 11.04 19.76
CA LYS A 378 -20.18 10.95 18.93
C LYS A 378 -20.90 9.62 19.04
N PHE A 379 -20.29 8.62 19.65
CA PHE A 379 -20.81 7.26 19.76
C PHE A 379 -20.81 6.85 21.24
N GLU A 380 -22.01 6.90 21.87
CA GLU A 380 -22.15 6.41 23.26
C GLU A 380 -21.80 4.92 23.34
N GLY A 381 -21.03 4.57 24.38
CA GLY A 381 -20.62 3.19 24.61
C GLY A 381 -19.47 2.68 23.76
N ALA A 382 -18.88 3.54 22.92
CA ALA A 382 -17.70 3.15 22.14
C ALA A 382 -16.51 2.86 23.03
N ASP A 383 -15.84 1.73 22.80
CA ASP A 383 -14.57 1.40 23.46
C ASP A 383 -13.46 2.33 22.95
N ARG A 384 -12.87 3.11 23.87
CA ARG A 384 -11.82 4.09 23.59
C ARG A 384 -10.41 3.49 23.62
N THR A 385 -10.29 2.22 23.96
CA THR A 385 -9.00 1.53 23.99
C THR A 385 -8.51 1.22 22.57
N LEU A 386 -7.29 1.64 22.25
CA LEU A 386 -6.66 1.32 20.98
C LEU A 386 -6.19 -0.13 20.95
N GLY A 387 -6.27 -0.77 19.80
CA GLY A 387 -5.88 -2.16 19.62
C GLY A 387 -5.77 -2.53 18.13
N LEU A 388 -6.04 -3.78 17.82
CA LEU A 388 -5.90 -4.33 16.45
C LEU A 388 -6.93 -3.80 15.45
N GLN A 389 -8.10 -3.40 15.94
CA GLN A 389 -9.16 -2.83 15.09
C GLN A 389 -8.96 -1.33 14.95
N MET A 390 -9.04 -0.82 13.74
CA MET A 390 -8.94 0.59 13.45
C MET A 390 -10.17 1.37 13.99
N LYS A 391 -9.93 2.47 14.69
CA LYS A 391 -10.97 3.31 15.32
C LYS A 391 -10.92 4.77 14.91
N SER A 392 -9.84 5.22 14.26
CA SER A 392 -9.71 6.61 13.81
C SER A 392 -10.61 6.90 12.59
N VAL A 393 -11.05 8.13 12.48
CA VAL A 393 -11.93 8.62 11.39
C VAL A 393 -11.27 9.69 10.54
N GLY A 394 -10.04 10.06 10.83
CA GLY A 394 -9.29 11.07 10.11
C GLY A 394 -7.94 11.31 10.76
N GLU A 395 -7.23 12.33 10.29
CA GLU A 395 -5.88 12.64 10.75
C GLU A 395 -5.56 14.12 10.68
N VAL A 396 -4.56 14.54 11.43
CA VAL A 396 -3.96 15.86 11.41
C VAL A 396 -2.46 15.69 11.20
N MET A 397 -1.84 16.58 10.40
CA MET A 397 -0.41 16.59 10.17
C MET A 397 0.22 17.88 10.66
N GLY A 398 1.33 17.77 11.37
CA GLY A 398 2.18 18.87 11.79
C GLY A 398 3.55 18.76 11.15
N ILE A 399 4.21 19.92 10.96
CA ILE A 399 5.55 20.03 10.38
C ILE A 399 6.43 20.83 11.33
N GLY A 400 7.63 20.33 11.63
CA GLY A 400 8.58 21.01 12.49
C GLY A 400 10.00 20.55 12.24
N ARG A 401 10.97 21.18 12.91
CA ARG A 401 12.38 20.77 12.85
C ARG A 401 12.68 19.61 13.81
N SER A 402 11.79 19.40 14.76
CA SER A 402 11.84 18.29 15.72
C SER A 402 10.45 17.72 15.90
N PHE A 403 10.36 16.53 16.53
CA PHE A 403 9.09 15.92 16.86
C PHE A 403 8.20 16.81 17.75
N GLN A 404 8.81 17.45 18.75
CA GLN A 404 8.08 18.34 19.66
C GLN A 404 7.53 19.59 18.97
N GLU A 405 8.25 20.11 17.99
CA GLU A 405 7.82 21.28 17.23
C GLU A 405 6.68 20.94 16.27
N ALA A 406 6.71 19.74 15.69
CA ALA A 406 5.69 19.29 14.75
C ALA A 406 4.39 18.90 15.46
#